data_96e430cc75d6e9e62bdceffa70d993fe
#
_entry.id   96e430cc75d6e9e62bdceffa70d993fe
#
_cell.length_a   1.000
_cell.length_b   1.000
_cell.length_c   1.000
_cell.angle_alpha   90.00
_cell.angle_beta   90.00
_cell.angle_gamma   90.00
#
_symmetry.space_group_name_H-M   'P 1'
#
loop_
_entity.id
_entity.type
_entity.pdbx_description
1 polymer ?
#
loop_
_entity_poly.entity_id
_entity_poly.type
_entity_poly.pdbx_seq_one_letter_code
_entity_poly.pdbx_strand_id
1 'polypeptide(L)'
;FGSPTSNDVVIAKQLGVNHVITGMGFGRVRKEQYLEVAQKTKEAWEAAGMTIAGVEGHPVPFENLKAGTPGADEEIEKTKWAIEALSKVGIDMICYNFMAGLGWTRTNTRVPLRGGALTSEFDATAPQMQQPTRFGEISEEKMWANITKFLKEVIPVAEKFKVKMALHPDDPPLSPLRGVARIITSARNYRRIFEIAPSPYNGVTFCQANFKLMGEDIFALA
;
A
#
# COMPACT_ATOMS: atom_id res chain seq x y z
N PHE A 1 -11.98 0.65 -6.28
CA PHE A 1 -13.26 1.40 -6.41
C PHE A 1 -13.30 2.51 -5.35
N GLY A 2 -13.83 3.68 -5.75
CA GLY A 2 -13.86 4.86 -4.86
C GLY A 2 -15.03 4.84 -3.85
N SER A 3 -16.17 4.29 -4.22
CA SER A 3 -17.38 4.30 -3.40
C SER A 3 -18.31 3.13 -3.75
N PRO A 4 -19.06 2.57 -2.76
CA PRO A 4 -20.09 1.57 -3.01
C PRO A 4 -21.20 2.02 -3.96
N THR A 5 -21.39 3.33 -4.11
CA THR A 5 -22.43 3.93 -4.96
C THR A 5 -21.91 4.41 -6.32
N SER A 6 -20.64 4.13 -6.67
CA SER A 6 -20.09 4.55 -7.96
C SER A 6 -20.61 3.70 -9.14
N ASN A 7 -20.64 4.29 -10.33
CA ASN A 7 -20.98 3.56 -11.56
C ASN A 7 -20.04 2.38 -11.83
N ASP A 8 -18.79 2.46 -11.35
CA ASP A 8 -17.82 1.37 -11.49
C ASP A 8 -18.30 0.08 -10.82
N VAL A 9 -19.03 0.19 -9.71
CA VAL A 9 -19.62 -0.98 -9.01
C VAL A 9 -20.69 -1.61 -9.87
N VAL A 10 -21.52 -0.81 -10.55
CA VAL A 10 -22.55 -1.31 -11.47
C VAL A 10 -21.90 -2.10 -12.61
N ILE A 11 -20.87 -1.53 -13.25
CA ILE A 11 -20.14 -2.17 -14.34
C ILE A 11 -19.44 -3.45 -13.85
N ALA A 12 -18.79 -3.40 -12.70
CA ALA A 12 -18.12 -4.56 -12.11
C ALA A 12 -19.09 -5.72 -11.90
N LYS A 13 -20.28 -5.45 -11.36
CA LYS A 13 -21.33 -6.46 -11.14
C LYS A 13 -21.83 -7.05 -12.47
N GLN A 14 -22.00 -6.24 -13.52
CA GLN A 14 -22.36 -6.74 -14.86
C GLN A 14 -21.31 -7.68 -15.44
N LEU A 15 -20.03 -7.49 -15.07
CA LEU A 15 -18.90 -8.34 -15.43
C LEU A 15 -18.71 -9.56 -14.51
N GLY A 16 -19.60 -9.77 -13.53
CA GLY A 16 -19.51 -10.86 -12.56
C GLY A 16 -18.51 -10.64 -11.44
N VAL A 17 -17.94 -9.43 -11.29
CA VAL A 17 -17.04 -9.09 -10.18
C VAL A 17 -17.86 -8.83 -8.93
N ASN A 18 -17.55 -9.55 -7.85
CA ASN A 18 -18.27 -9.48 -6.57
C ASN A 18 -17.35 -9.21 -5.36
N HIS A 19 -16.07 -8.97 -5.61
CA HIS A 19 -15.10 -8.62 -4.57
C HIS A 19 -14.45 -7.27 -4.87
N VAL A 20 -14.07 -6.56 -3.80
CA VAL A 20 -13.44 -5.25 -3.88
C VAL A 20 -12.25 -5.15 -2.94
N ILE A 21 -11.21 -4.46 -3.37
CA ILE A 21 -10.17 -3.90 -2.51
C ILE A 21 -10.46 -2.40 -2.37
N THR A 22 -10.55 -1.90 -1.15
CA THR A 22 -11.01 -0.52 -0.87
C THR A 22 -10.20 0.13 0.24
N GLY A 23 -10.21 1.46 0.32
CA GLY A 23 -9.61 2.19 1.42
C GLY A 23 -10.40 2.07 2.73
N MET A 24 -9.72 2.40 3.84
CA MET A 24 -10.34 2.44 5.18
C MET A 24 -10.03 3.77 5.87
N GLY A 25 -11.06 4.40 6.43
CA GLY A 25 -10.98 5.78 6.92
C GLY A 25 -10.47 5.97 8.36
N PHE A 26 -9.66 5.07 8.91
CA PHE A 26 -9.20 5.12 10.30
C PHE A 26 -8.36 6.35 10.63
N GLY A 27 -7.63 6.90 9.66
CA GLY A 27 -6.81 8.11 9.88
C GLY A 27 -7.60 9.38 10.24
N ARG A 28 -8.92 9.35 10.16
CA ARG A 28 -9.81 10.49 10.43
C ARG A 28 -10.58 10.40 11.75
N VAL A 29 -10.38 9.31 12.49
CA VAL A 29 -11.13 9.01 13.71
C VAL A 29 -10.21 8.54 14.82
N ARG A 30 -10.71 8.52 16.08
CA ARG A 30 -9.97 7.96 17.22
C ARG A 30 -10.04 6.43 17.18
N LYS A 31 -9.11 5.76 17.86
CA LYS A 31 -9.00 4.29 17.86
C LYS A 31 -10.27 3.58 18.34
N GLU A 32 -10.99 4.18 19.27
CA GLU A 32 -12.24 3.63 19.82
C GLU A 32 -13.33 3.49 18.74
N GLN A 33 -13.20 4.23 17.66
CA GLN A 33 -14.14 4.24 16.53
C GLN A 33 -13.72 3.31 15.38
N TYR A 34 -12.51 2.69 15.44
CA TYR A 34 -12.00 1.87 14.31
C TYR A 34 -12.92 0.70 13.99
N LEU A 35 -13.41 -0.02 15.01
CA LEU A 35 -14.35 -1.12 14.81
C LEU A 35 -15.66 -0.68 14.15
N GLU A 36 -16.22 0.42 14.62
CA GLU A 36 -17.44 1.00 14.06
C GLU A 36 -17.26 1.44 12.60
N VAL A 37 -16.14 2.10 12.29
CA VAL A 37 -15.81 2.52 10.89
C VAL A 37 -15.63 1.29 10.00
N ALA A 38 -14.91 0.27 10.45
CA ALA A 38 -14.72 -0.98 9.70
C ALA A 38 -16.07 -1.66 9.41
N GLN A 39 -16.92 -1.76 10.42
CA GLN A 39 -18.23 -2.38 10.30
C GLN A 39 -19.15 -1.63 9.34
N LYS A 40 -19.28 -0.31 9.49
CA LYS A 40 -20.07 0.53 8.58
C LYS A 40 -19.56 0.49 7.14
N THR A 41 -18.25 0.48 6.96
CA THR A 41 -17.65 0.36 5.62
C THR A 41 -17.99 -0.99 5.00
N LYS A 42 -17.86 -2.08 5.75
CA LYS A 42 -18.22 -3.42 5.30
C LYS A 42 -19.71 -3.49 4.91
N GLU A 43 -20.59 -3.07 5.79
CA GLU A 43 -22.05 -3.06 5.56
C GLU A 43 -22.43 -2.27 4.30
N ALA A 44 -21.78 -1.12 4.05
CA ALA A 44 -22.03 -0.31 2.85
C ALA A 44 -21.62 -1.04 1.56
N TRP A 45 -20.50 -1.78 1.57
CA TRP A 45 -20.08 -2.57 0.41
C TRP A 45 -20.95 -3.82 0.22
N GLU A 46 -21.33 -4.49 1.29
CA GLU A 46 -22.25 -5.64 1.25
C GLU A 46 -23.64 -5.22 0.73
N ALA A 47 -24.16 -4.07 1.15
CA ALA A 47 -25.40 -3.50 0.62
C ALA A 47 -25.33 -3.20 -0.89
N ALA A 48 -24.13 -2.87 -1.40
CA ALA A 48 -23.89 -2.74 -2.84
C ALA A 48 -23.69 -4.10 -3.56
N GLY A 49 -23.73 -5.23 -2.83
CA GLY A 49 -23.52 -6.57 -3.36
C GLY A 49 -22.06 -6.91 -3.64
N MET A 50 -21.13 -6.31 -2.89
CA MET A 50 -19.68 -6.52 -3.00
C MET A 50 -19.11 -6.99 -1.66
N THR A 51 -18.19 -7.94 -1.71
CA THR A 51 -17.43 -8.38 -0.54
C THR A 51 -16.08 -7.67 -0.49
N ILE A 52 -15.68 -7.11 0.65
CA ILE A 52 -14.34 -6.55 0.83
C ILE A 52 -13.34 -7.69 0.94
N ALA A 53 -12.46 -7.84 -0.05
CA ALA A 53 -11.37 -8.82 -0.05
C ALA A 53 -10.10 -8.30 0.66
N GLY A 54 -9.98 -6.99 0.85
CA GLY A 54 -8.85 -6.38 1.54
C GLY A 54 -8.90 -4.86 1.55
N VAL A 55 -7.96 -4.27 2.27
CA VAL A 55 -7.76 -2.82 2.34
C VAL A 55 -6.60 -2.42 1.44
N GLU A 56 -6.81 -1.42 0.58
CA GLU A 56 -5.78 -0.81 -0.26
C GLU A 56 -5.20 0.42 0.40
N GLY A 57 -3.89 0.46 0.50
CA GLY A 57 -3.14 1.54 1.12
C GLY A 57 -3.10 1.43 2.64
N HIS A 58 -2.60 2.48 3.26
CA HIS A 58 -2.50 2.53 4.71
C HIS A 58 -3.84 2.97 5.33
N PRO A 59 -4.45 2.15 6.18
CA PRO A 59 -5.71 2.52 6.84
C PRO A 59 -5.55 3.66 7.85
N VAL A 60 -4.31 3.95 8.26
CA VAL A 60 -3.92 5.01 9.20
C VAL A 60 -2.78 5.84 8.59
N PRO A 61 -2.44 7.05 9.14
CA PRO A 61 -1.24 7.79 8.73
C PRO A 61 0.03 6.93 8.89
N PHE A 62 0.97 7.07 7.96
CA PHE A 62 2.13 6.17 7.84
C PHE A 62 3.40 6.87 7.34
N GLU A 63 3.37 8.17 7.16
CA GLU A 63 4.48 8.92 6.54
C GLU A 63 5.66 9.13 7.49
N ASN A 64 5.40 9.35 8.78
CA ASN A 64 6.47 9.51 9.78
C ASN A 64 7.24 8.20 9.95
N LEU A 65 6.54 7.08 9.95
CA LEU A 65 7.15 5.76 10.03
C LEU A 65 8.07 5.48 8.84
N LYS A 66 7.60 5.72 7.62
CA LYS A 66 8.41 5.55 6.41
C LYS A 66 9.66 6.43 6.42
N ALA A 67 9.51 7.71 6.81
CA ALA A 67 10.60 8.66 6.85
C ALA A 67 11.51 8.52 8.09
N GLY A 68 11.06 7.82 9.13
CA GLY A 68 11.76 7.70 10.42
C GLY A 68 11.81 9.02 11.19
N THR A 69 10.70 9.78 11.17
CA THR A 69 10.53 11.08 11.84
C THR A 69 9.72 10.92 13.14
N PRO A 70 9.67 11.95 14.02
CA PRO A 70 8.83 11.92 15.21
C PRO A 70 7.37 11.58 14.89
N GLY A 71 6.75 10.70 15.69
CA GLY A 71 5.41 10.17 15.44
C GLY A 71 5.40 8.77 14.80
N ALA A 72 6.54 8.24 14.38
CA ALA A 72 6.65 6.89 13.80
C ALA A 72 6.08 5.80 14.71
N ASP A 73 6.37 5.86 16.02
CA ASP A 73 5.89 4.87 17.00
C ASP A 73 4.37 4.92 17.16
N GLU A 74 3.80 6.11 17.14
CA GLU A 74 2.35 6.29 17.19
C GLU A 74 1.67 5.71 15.93
N GLU A 75 2.28 5.88 14.76
CA GLU A 75 1.78 5.30 13.51
C GLU A 75 1.85 3.77 13.51
N ILE A 76 2.88 3.17 14.13
CA ILE A 76 2.97 1.72 14.36
C ILE A 76 1.81 1.25 15.25
N GLU A 77 1.59 1.91 16.39
CA GLU A 77 0.50 1.54 17.30
C GLU A 77 -0.87 1.67 16.63
N LYS A 78 -1.11 2.74 15.87
CA LYS A 78 -2.35 2.90 15.10
C LYS A 78 -2.53 1.78 14.08
N THR A 79 -1.45 1.32 13.44
CA THR A 79 -1.49 0.19 12.50
C THR A 79 -1.88 -1.10 13.21
N LYS A 80 -1.34 -1.37 14.40
CA LYS A 80 -1.72 -2.54 15.21
C LYS A 80 -3.21 -2.52 15.58
N TRP A 81 -3.73 -1.37 15.98
CA TRP A 81 -5.16 -1.21 16.28
C TRP A 81 -6.05 -1.38 15.03
N ALA A 82 -5.58 -0.90 13.87
CA ALA A 82 -6.28 -1.11 12.61
C ALA A 82 -6.37 -2.59 12.23
N ILE A 83 -5.28 -3.34 12.37
CA ILE A 83 -5.24 -4.78 12.14
C ILE A 83 -6.25 -5.50 13.02
N GLU A 84 -6.30 -5.18 14.32
CA GLU A 84 -7.26 -5.76 15.26
C GLU A 84 -8.72 -5.46 14.85
N ALA A 85 -9.01 -4.22 14.48
CA ALA A 85 -10.35 -3.80 14.08
C ALA A 85 -10.82 -4.51 12.80
N LEU A 86 -9.94 -4.61 11.79
CA LEU A 86 -10.24 -5.30 10.53
C LEU A 86 -10.48 -6.79 10.73
N SER A 87 -9.66 -7.45 11.55
CA SER A 87 -9.85 -8.86 11.90
C SER A 87 -11.23 -9.12 12.50
N LYS A 88 -11.70 -8.26 13.42
CA LYS A 88 -13.01 -8.40 14.08
C LYS A 88 -14.20 -8.33 13.12
N VAL A 89 -14.04 -7.70 11.96
CA VAL A 89 -15.09 -7.65 10.91
C VAL A 89 -14.84 -8.65 9.77
N GLY A 90 -13.81 -9.49 9.88
CA GLY A 90 -13.49 -10.53 8.89
C GLY A 90 -12.79 -9.99 7.63
N ILE A 91 -12.13 -8.84 7.71
CA ILE A 91 -11.24 -8.34 6.65
C ILE A 91 -9.81 -8.75 7.01
N ASP A 92 -9.22 -9.64 6.23
CA ASP A 92 -7.99 -10.36 6.56
C ASP A 92 -6.77 -9.97 5.72
N MET A 93 -6.82 -8.82 4.99
CA MET A 93 -5.71 -8.38 4.16
C MET A 93 -5.57 -6.86 4.13
N ILE A 94 -4.32 -6.38 4.23
CA ILE A 94 -3.92 -4.98 4.01
C ILE A 94 -2.82 -4.96 2.96
N CYS A 95 -3.08 -4.33 1.80
CA CYS A 95 -2.07 -4.00 0.80
C CYS A 95 -1.43 -2.66 1.17
N TYR A 96 -0.16 -2.65 1.53
CA TYR A 96 0.55 -1.45 1.95
C TYR A 96 1.81 -1.20 1.11
N ASN A 97 2.37 0.00 1.16
CA ASN A 97 3.64 0.35 0.51
C ASN A 97 4.60 1.02 1.50
N PHE A 98 5.88 1.12 1.13
CA PHE A 98 6.88 1.77 1.97
C PHE A 98 7.57 2.95 1.27
N MET A 99 6.84 3.68 0.43
CA MET A 99 7.28 4.84 -0.34
C MET A 99 7.18 6.13 0.50
N ALA A 100 8.29 6.59 1.09
CA ALA A 100 8.31 7.80 1.89
C ALA A 100 8.24 9.06 1.03
N GLY A 101 7.36 9.99 1.39
CA GLY A 101 7.27 11.34 0.81
C GLY A 101 6.78 11.43 -0.63
N LEU A 102 6.75 10.33 -1.36
CA LEU A 102 6.30 10.26 -2.75
C LEU A 102 5.77 8.86 -3.06
N GLY A 103 4.48 8.73 -3.23
CA GLY A 103 3.80 7.48 -3.61
C GLY A 103 3.69 7.30 -5.12
N TRP A 104 2.58 6.76 -5.57
CA TRP A 104 2.24 6.59 -6.98
C TRP A 104 2.14 7.94 -7.68
N THR A 105 3.25 8.37 -8.28
CA THR A 105 3.36 9.66 -8.97
C THR A 105 3.39 9.44 -10.47
N ARG A 106 2.72 10.34 -11.20
CA ARG A 106 2.82 10.46 -12.66
C ARG A 106 3.19 11.89 -13.01
N THR A 107 4.08 12.03 -13.99
CA THR A 107 4.53 13.33 -14.48
C THR A 107 3.59 13.91 -15.53
N ASN A 108 2.87 13.02 -16.22
CA ASN A 108 1.81 13.37 -17.16
C ASN A 108 0.67 12.33 -17.05
N THR A 109 -0.57 12.79 -16.94
CA THR A 109 -1.76 11.92 -16.82
C THR A 109 -2.62 11.89 -18.08
N ARG A 110 -2.16 12.54 -19.17
CA ARG A 110 -2.94 12.72 -20.40
C ARG A 110 -2.09 12.48 -21.66
N VAL A 111 -1.31 11.41 -21.67
CA VAL A 111 -0.52 11.03 -22.86
C VAL A 111 -1.46 10.39 -23.88
N PRO A 112 -1.56 10.95 -25.11
CA PRO A 112 -2.43 10.39 -26.14
C PRO A 112 -1.93 9.02 -26.62
N LEU A 113 -2.86 8.09 -26.78
CA LEU A 113 -2.66 6.79 -27.39
C LEU A 113 -3.54 6.63 -28.64
N ARG A 114 -3.39 5.48 -29.32
CA ARG A 114 -4.23 5.13 -30.46
C ARG A 114 -5.72 5.19 -30.12
N GLY A 115 -6.53 5.57 -31.09
CA GLY A 115 -7.98 5.63 -30.93
C GLY A 115 -8.49 6.76 -30.00
N GLY A 116 -7.63 7.72 -29.64
CA GLY A 116 -7.98 8.82 -28.74
C GLY A 116 -7.95 8.47 -27.25
N ALA A 117 -7.50 7.28 -26.89
CA ALA A 117 -7.31 6.91 -25.49
C ALA A 117 -6.20 7.76 -24.84
N LEU A 118 -6.29 7.91 -23.52
CA LEU A 118 -5.30 8.58 -22.70
C LEU A 118 -4.68 7.61 -21.71
N THR A 119 -3.36 7.76 -21.47
CA THR A 119 -2.66 7.03 -20.42
C THR A 119 -1.86 7.98 -19.55
N SER A 120 -1.26 7.44 -18.50
CA SER A 120 -0.32 8.17 -17.65
C SER A 120 1.13 7.79 -17.95
N GLU A 121 2.05 8.71 -17.67
CA GLU A 121 3.48 8.59 -17.88
C GLU A 121 4.25 9.02 -16.63
N PHE A 122 5.39 8.41 -16.41
CA PHE A 122 6.38 8.86 -15.43
C PHE A 122 7.71 9.10 -16.14
N ASP A 123 8.23 10.34 -16.01
CA ASP A 123 9.55 10.76 -16.48
C ASP A 123 10.38 11.24 -15.29
N ALA A 124 11.42 10.48 -14.95
CA ALA A 124 12.32 10.80 -13.83
C ALA A 124 13.11 12.11 -14.08
N THR A 125 13.26 12.54 -15.33
CA THR A 125 13.99 13.76 -15.70
C THR A 125 13.12 15.01 -15.64
N ALA A 126 11.81 14.87 -15.49
CA ALA A 126 10.87 15.98 -15.43
C ALA A 126 11.24 16.98 -14.31
N PRO A 127 11.10 18.31 -14.52
CA PRO A 127 11.54 19.32 -13.55
C PRO A 127 10.99 19.15 -12.15
N GLN A 128 9.72 18.70 -12.01
CA GLN A 128 9.09 18.43 -10.72
C GLN A 128 9.72 17.25 -9.96
N MET A 129 10.46 16.39 -10.66
CA MET A 129 11.14 15.23 -10.07
C MET A 129 12.56 15.58 -9.59
N GLN A 130 13.08 16.77 -9.93
CA GLN A 130 14.41 17.22 -9.53
C GLN A 130 14.44 17.88 -8.15
N GLN A 131 13.29 18.19 -7.57
CA GLN A 131 13.19 18.79 -6.25
C GLN A 131 13.08 17.71 -5.17
N PRO A 132 13.77 17.85 -4.03
CA PRO A 132 13.63 16.89 -2.93
C PRO A 132 12.20 16.83 -2.40
N THR A 133 11.87 15.73 -1.72
CA THR A 133 10.61 15.64 -0.96
C THR A 133 10.67 16.56 0.26
N ARG A 134 9.53 16.72 0.95
CA ARG A 134 9.47 17.47 2.23
C ARG A 134 10.37 16.88 3.33
N PHE A 135 10.80 15.64 3.18
CA PHE A 135 11.70 14.96 4.13
C PHE A 135 13.18 15.12 3.79
N GLY A 136 13.51 15.78 2.67
CA GLY A 136 14.88 15.89 2.19
C GLY A 136 15.44 14.54 1.76
N GLU A 137 16.72 14.31 2.07
CA GLU A 137 17.40 13.07 1.76
C GLU A 137 17.13 12.00 2.83
N ILE A 138 16.78 10.79 2.38
CA ILE A 138 16.65 9.61 3.24
C ILE A 138 17.48 8.49 2.61
N SER A 139 18.52 8.05 3.31
CA SER A 139 19.42 7.00 2.82
C SER A 139 18.75 5.63 2.76
N GLU A 140 19.35 4.72 2.00
CA GLU A 140 18.90 3.33 1.91
C GLU A 140 18.96 2.63 3.27
N GLU A 141 20.04 2.83 4.04
CA GLU A 141 20.20 2.28 5.39
C GLU A 141 19.07 2.74 6.32
N LYS A 142 18.70 4.01 6.24
CA LYS A 142 17.61 4.57 7.04
C LYS A 142 16.27 3.96 6.64
N MET A 143 16.01 3.81 5.36
CA MET A 143 14.79 3.15 4.86
C MET A 143 14.71 1.70 5.32
N TRP A 144 15.82 0.94 5.25
CA TRP A 144 15.88 -0.43 5.76
C TRP A 144 15.70 -0.51 7.27
N ALA A 145 16.27 0.44 8.03
CA ALA A 145 16.06 0.50 9.48
C ALA A 145 14.59 0.75 9.83
N ASN A 146 13.94 1.69 9.14
CA ASN A 146 12.54 2.04 9.36
C ASN A 146 11.60 0.87 9.06
N ILE A 147 11.75 0.20 7.90
CA ILE A 147 10.91 -0.95 7.57
C ILE A 147 11.18 -2.15 8.48
N THR A 148 12.44 -2.35 8.90
CA THR A 148 12.79 -3.41 9.85
C THR A 148 12.07 -3.23 11.19
N LYS A 149 12.06 -2.00 11.71
CA LYS A 149 11.31 -1.68 12.92
C LYS A 149 9.82 -1.99 12.76
N PHE A 150 9.23 -1.50 11.67
CA PHE A 150 7.81 -1.74 11.35
C PHE A 150 7.48 -3.24 11.30
N LEU A 151 8.23 -4.01 10.51
CA LEU A 151 7.97 -5.43 10.33
C LEU A 151 8.07 -6.21 11.64
N LYS A 152 9.11 -5.95 12.44
CA LYS A 152 9.31 -6.62 13.73
C LYS A 152 8.20 -6.34 14.74
N GLU A 153 7.58 -5.18 14.68
CA GLU A 153 6.53 -4.79 15.61
C GLU A 153 5.11 -5.16 15.11
N VAL A 154 4.89 -5.08 13.80
CA VAL A 154 3.53 -5.22 13.23
C VAL A 154 3.25 -6.65 12.79
N ILE A 155 4.22 -7.37 12.20
CA ILE A 155 3.97 -8.73 11.69
C ILE A 155 3.52 -9.71 12.80
N PRO A 156 4.08 -9.72 14.01
CA PRO A 156 3.54 -10.57 15.09
C PRO A 156 2.08 -10.27 15.46
N VAL A 157 1.67 -9.01 15.36
CA VAL A 157 0.27 -8.61 15.59
C VAL A 157 -0.61 -9.05 14.43
N ALA A 158 -0.15 -8.89 13.20
CA ALA A 158 -0.83 -9.37 12.00
C ALA A 158 -1.07 -10.88 12.04
N GLU A 159 -0.07 -11.65 12.45
CA GLU A 159 -0.16 -13.10 12.65
C GLU A 159 -1.16 -13.47 13.76
N LYS A 160 -1.09 -12.81 14.92
CA LYS A 160 -2.04 -12.99 16.02
C LYS A 160 -3.50 -12.80 15.59
N PHE A 161 -3.75 -11.78 14.80
CA PHE A 161 -5.09 -11.41 14.33
C PHE A 161 -5.45 -12.02 12.97
N LYS A 162 -4.54 -12.80 12.36
CA LYS A 162 -4.72 -13.46 11.05
C LYS A 162 -5.03 -12.49 9.92
N VAL A 163 -4.37 -11.33 9.91
CA VAL A 163 -4.46 -10.33 8.84
C VAL A 163 -3.17 -10.32 8.02
N LYS A 164 -3.26 -10.59 6.74
CA LYS A 164 -2.13 -10.60 5.82
C LYS A 164 -1.67 -9.18 5.52
N MET A 165 -0.39 -8.92 5.71
CA MET A 165 0.27 -7.66 5.35
C MET A 165 0.96 -7.84 4.00
N ALA A 166 0.35 -7.34 2.93
CA ALA A 166 0.83 -7.50 1.56
C ALA A 166 1.57 -6.24 1.09
N LEU A 167 2.91 -6.30 1.05
CA LEU A 167 3.76 -5.18 0.65
C LEU A 167 3.73 -4.98 -0.86
N HIS A 168 3.33 -3.79 -1.30
CA HIS A 168 3.40 -3.37 -2.70
C HIS A 168 4.82 -2.92 -3.07
N PRO A 169 5.35 -3.27 -4.26
CA PRO A 169 6.62 -2.75 -4.74
C PRO A 169 6.61 -1.22 -4.89
N ASP A 170 7.80 -0.63 -4.90
CA ASP A 170 7.93 0.80 -5.18
C ASP A 170 7.45 1.12 -6.60
N ASP A 171 6.72 2.21 -6.76
CA ASP A 171 6.20 2.68 -8.04
C ASP A 171 6.59 4.16 -8.27
N PRO A 172 7.46 4.41 -9.24
CA PRO A 172 8.25 3.45 -10.00
C PRO A 172 9.39 2.82 -9.19
N PRO A 173 9.91 1.65 -9.58
CA PRO A 173 11.00 0.97 -8.87
C PRO A 173 12.38 1.58 -9.20
N LEU A 174 12.50 2.90 -9.05
CA LEU A 174 13.72 3.69 -9.25
C LEU A 174 14.23 4.24 -7.92
N SER A 175 15.54 4.23 -7.72
CA SER A 175 16.18 4.72 -6.48
C SER A 175 17.48 5.48 -6.78
N PRO A 176 17.73 6.64 -6.12
CA PRO A 176 16.78 7.37 -5.28
C PRO A 176 15.74 8.13 -6.12
N LEU A 177 14.63 8.53 -5.49
CA LEU A 177 13.63 9.36 -6.11
C LEU A 177 13.37 10.60 -5.25
N ARG A 178 13.64 11.80 -5.78
CA ARG A 178 13.54 13.08 -5.07
C ARG A 178 14.25 13.09 -3.70
N GLY A 179 15.49 12.53 -3.67
CA GLY A 179 16.32 12.44 -2.47
C GLY A 179 16.00 11.27 -1.54
N VAL A 180 14.94 10.50 -1.79
CA VAL A 180 14.54 9.36 -0.96
C VAL A 180 14.94 8.05 -1.61
N ALA A 181 15.69 7.22 -0.89
CA ALA A 181 16.00 5.87 -1.33
C ALA A 181 14.73 4.99 -1.41
N ARG A 182 14.63 4.19 -2.46
CA ARG A 182 13.59 3.19 -2.69
C ARG A 182 14.18 1.82 -2.45
N ILE A 183 13.53 1.01 -1.64
CA ILE A 183 14.08 -0.27 -1.18
C ILE A 183 13.29 -1.50 -1.64
N ILE A 184 12.08 -1.31 -2.16
CA ILE A 184 11.26 -2.42 -2.66
C ILE A 184 11.29 -2.42 -4.19
N THR A 185 12.51 -2.58 -4.74
CA THR A 185 12.83 -2.39 -6.16
C THR A 185 13.34 -3.65 -6.85
N SER A 186 13.31 -4.81 -6.18
CA SER A 186 13.74 -6.09 -6.74
C SER A 186 13.17 -7.29 -5.96
N ALA A 187 13.08 -8.45 -6.59
CA ALA A 187 12.73 -9.71 -5.91
C ALA A 187 13.73 -10.07 -4.79
N ARG A 188 15.01 -9.71 -4.95
CA ARG A 188 16.02 -9.88 -3.90
C ARG A 188 15.66 -9.11 -2.64
N ASN A 189 15.16 -7.89 -2.78
CA ASN A 189 14.77 -7.05 -1.63
C ASN A 189 13.54 -7.60 -0.92
N TYR A 190 12.61 -8.24 -1.64
CA TYR A 190 11.50 -8.97 -1.03
C TYR A 190 11.98 -10.17 -0.19
N ARG A 191 12.98 -10.92 -0.66
CA ARG A 191 13.57 -12.01 0.15
C ARG A 191 14.09 -11.48 1.49
N ARG A 192 14.79 -10.34 1.47
CA ARG A 192 15.24 -9.65 2.70
C ARG A 192 14.07 -9.24 3.62
N ILE A 193 12.94 -8.78 3.07
CA ILE A 193 11.74 -8.48 3.84
C ILE A 193 11.24 -9.72 4.59
N PHE A 194 11.21 -10.88 3.93
CA PHE A 194 10.78 -12.13 4.56
C PHE A 194 11.79 -12.67 5.58
N GLU A 195 13.08 -12.47 5.37
CA GLU A 195 14.13 -12.80 6.34
C GLU A 195 14.06 -11.94 7.61
N ILE A 196 13.68 -10.65 7.50
CA ILE A 196 13.50 -9.74 8.64
C ILE A 196 12.34 -10.18 9.54
N ALA A 197 11.24 -10.63 8.97
CA ALA A 197 10.05 -11.06 9.70
C ALA A 197 9.39 -12.26 8.99
N PRO A 198 9.95 -13.48 9.21
CA PRO A 198 9.40 -14.69 8.61
C PRO A 198 8.03 -15.00 9.23
N SER A 199 6.97 -14.94 8.42
CA SER A 199 5.59 -15.23 8.81
C SER A 199 4.73 -15.45 7.57
N PRO A 200 3.74 -16.35 7.60
CA PRO A 200 2.76 -16.50 6.52
C PRO A 200 1.83 -15.28 6.38
N TYR A 201 1.91 -14.33 7.31
CA TYR A 201 1.16 -13.07 7.26
C TYR A 201 1.99 -11.87 6.76
N ASN A 202 3.26 -12.10 6.40
CA ASN A 202 4.11 -11.13 5.72
C ASN A 202 4.22 -11.51 4.25
N GLY A 203 3.54 -10.81 3.37
CA GLY A 203 3.35 -11.19 1.98
C GLY A 203 3.60 -10.06 0.98
N VAL A 204 3.30 -10.34 -0.27
CA VAL A 204 3.51 -9.45 -1.43
C VAL A 204 2.17 -9.07 -2.04
N THR A 205 2.00 -7.78 -2.37
CA THR A 205 1.07 -7.36 -3.41
C THR A 205 1.77 -7.55 -4.76
N PHE A 206 1.48 -8.64 -5.45
CA PHE A 206 2.17 -8.99 -6.70
C PHE A 206 1.71 -8.09 -7.85
N CYS A 207 2.25 -6.87 -7.89
CA CYS A 207 2.04 -5.92 -8.99
C CYS A 207 2.89 -6.31 -10.20
N GLN A 208 2.32 -7.05 -11.15
CA GLN A 208 3.02 -7.55 -12.35
C GLN A 208 3.72 -6.43 -13.12
N ALA A 209 3.12 -5.24 -13.21
CA ALA A 209 3.71 -4.09 -13.90
C ALA A 209 5.02 -3.66 -13.25
N ASN A 210 5.05 -3.48 -11.93
CA ASN A 210 6.25 -3.06 -11.23
C ASN A 210 7.33 -4.14 -11.20
N PHE A 211 6.98 -5.42 -11.03
CA PHE A 211 7.95 -6.51 -11.16
C PHE A 211 8.55 -6.58 -12.57
N LYS A 212 7.74 -6.32 -13.61
CA LYS A 212 8.26 -6.23 -14.98
C LYS A 212 9.20 -5.04 -15.18
N LEU A 213 8.89 -3.88 -14.59
CA LEU A 213 9.77 -2.70 -14.62
C LEU A 213 11.08 -2.92 -13.86
N MET A 214 11.11 -3.79 -12.84
CA MET A 214 12.32 -4.22 -12.14
C MET A 214 13.21 -5.14 -13.01
N GLY A 215 12.75 -5.58 -14.18
CA GLY A 215 13.46 -6.55 -15.04
C GLY A 215 13.25 -8.00 -14.63
N GLU A 216 12.33 -8.30 -13.74
CA GLU A 216 12.08 -9.64 -13.22
C GLU A 216 11.29 -10.51 -14.24
N ASP A 217 11.50 -11.81 -14.18
CA ASP A 217 10.63 -12.78 -14.85
C ASP A 217 9.36 -13.01 -14.01
N ILE A 218 8.29 -12.33 -14.39
CA ILE A 218 7.03 -12.38 -13.66
C ILE A 218 6.37 -13.76 -13.62
N PHE A 219 6.66 -14.63 -14.59
CA PHE A 219 6.13 -15.99 -14.61
C PHE A 219 6.93 -16.93 -13.69
N ALA A 220 8.23 -16.72 -13.58
CA ALA A 220 9.08 -17.48 -12.65
C ALA A 220 8.87 -17.06 -11.19
N LEU A 221 8.36 -15.83 -10.94
CA LEU A 221 8.12 -15.31 -9.60
C LEU A 221 6.73 -15.64 -9.07
N ALA A 222 5.74 -15.85 -9.93
CA ALA A 222 4.36 -16.18 -9.57
C ALA A 222 4.22 -17.66 -9.17
#